data_315c94b82cdfa91c767f4c2e97b29c33
#
_entry.id   315c94b82cdfa91c767f4c2e97b29c33
#
_cell.length_a   1.000
_cell.length_b   1.000
_cell.length_c   1.000
_cell.angle_alpha   90.00
_cell.angle_beta   90.00
_cell.angle_gamma   90.00
#
_symmetry.space_group_name_H-M   'P 1'
#
loop_
_entity.id
_entity.type
_entity.pdbx_description
1 polymer ?
#
loop_
_entity_poly.entity_id
_entity_poly.type
_entity_poly.pdbx_seq_one_letter_code
_entity_poly.pdbx_strand_id
1 'polypeptide(L)'
;MIKHIWAVYFSPSGKTEQVTTAVAEGAAGVMNIDKIHRYDFTLLDKRENTLCFGEEDLVILGCPTYAGRIPNKIMPFIRDRICGHGASAAIVMTYGGRSIDHSVMEAYLLLQENGFKVYGAGSAVTRHVMSDILSAGRPGAEDLKAAGQFGAAVVHKIMTQPESYNGLRLPGSNPVGPYYKPLEADGTPANFLKAKPKVHNEICTLCKICAEVCPMGSISRENVEEVPGVCIKCHACIRKCPTGARYFDDPSLISHIRMLEENFAGQPKDNNWYL
;
A
#
# COMPACT_ATOMS: atom_id res chain seq x y z
N MET A 1 20.84 -19.37 -2.44
CA MET A 1 20.77 -18.56 -3.70
C MET A 1 19.30 -18.38 -4.03
N ILE A 2 18.86 -17.14 -4.33
CA ILE A 2 17.46 -16.85 -4.65
C ILE A 2 17.05 -17.58 -5.93
N LYS A 3 15.91 -18.25 -5.89
CA LYS A 3 15.29 -18.97 -7.03
C LYS A 3 13.92 -18.43 -7.37
N HIS A 4 13.23 -17.80 -6.41
CA HIS A 4 11.88 -17.30 -6.58
C HIS A 4 11.79 -15.84 -6.18
N ILE A 5 11.09 -15.04 -6.97
CA ILE A 5 10.79 -13.64 -6.68
C ILE A 5 9.28 -13.51 -6.53
N TRP A 6 8.87 -12.88 -5.44
CA TRP A 6 7.48 -12.70 -5.05
C TRP A 6 7.13 -11.22 -4.94
N ALA A 7 6.11 -10.79 -5.67
CA ALA A 7 5.42 -9.53 -5.43
C ALA A 7 4.20 -9.81 -4.54
N VAL A 8 4.28 -9.43 -3.26
CA VAL A 8 3.24 -9.67 -2.24
C VAL A 8 2.66 -8.32 -1.83
N TYR A 9 1.38 -8.05 -2.08
CA TYR A 9 0.88 -6.69 -1.90
C TYR A 9 -0.59 -6.59 -1.49
N PHE A 10 -0.89 -5.47 -0.80
CA PHE A 10 -2.22 -4.92 -0.59
C PHE A 10 -2.39 -3.68 -1.46
N SER A 11 -3.33 -3.69 -2.42
CA SER A 11 -3.43 -2.63 -3.42
C SER A 11 -4.88 -2.32 -3.86
N PRO A 12 -5.71 -1.70 -3.00
CA PRO A 12 -7.11 -1.42 -3.33
C PRO A 12 -7.31 -0.56 -4.58
N SER A 13 -6.40 0.37 -4.86
CA SER A 13 -6.44 1.27 -6.02
C SER A 13 -5.57 0.80 -7.21
N GLY A 14 -4.84 -0.32 -7.09
CA GLY A 14 -3.91 -0.82 -8.09
C GLY A 14 -2.55 -0.11 -8.11
N LYS A 15 -2.34 0.98 -7.34
CA LYS A 15 -1.11 1.78 -7.43
C LYS A 15 0.07 1.13 -6.70
N THR A 16 -0.16 0.55 -5.53
CA THR A 16 0.87 -0.21 -4.80
C THR A 16 1.33 -1.42 -5.61
N GLU A 17 0.40 -2.14 -6.23
CA GLU A 17 0.69 -3.25 -7.14
C GLU A 17 1.67 -2.83 -8.24
N GLN A 18 1.40 -1.72 -8.93
CA GLN A 18 2.27 -1.22 -10.01
C GLN A 18 3.71 -1.02 -9.56
N VAL A 19 3.92 -0.34 -8.43
CA VAL A 19 5.26 -0.08 -7.90
C VAL A 19 5.93 -1.37 -7.41
N THR A 20 5.20 -2.21 -6.67
CA THR A 20 5.73 -3.47 -6.13
C THR A 20 6.14 -4.44 -7.25
N THR A 21 5.33 -4.51 -8.29
CA THR A 21 5.63 -5.34 -9.48
C THR A 21 6.86 -4.81 -10.22
N ALA A 22 6.99 -3.49 -10.41
CA ALA A 22 8.17 -2.90 -11.05
C ALA A 22 9.46 -3.20 -10.28
N VAL A 23 9.43 -3.17 -8.93
CA VAL A 23 10.57 -3.58 -8.11
C VAL A 23 10.90 -5.06 -8.32
N ALA A 24 9.89 -5.94 -8.34
CA ALA A 24 10.09 -7.35 -8.57
C ALA A 24 10.63 -7.65 -9.98
N GLU A 25 10.17 -6.93 -11.00
CA GLU A 25 10.66 -7.03 -12.38
C GLU A 25 12.13 -6.60 -12.50
N GLY A 26 12.52 -5.51 -11.83
CA GLY A 26 13.91 -5.09 -11.79
C GLY A 26 14.83 -6.10 -11.10
N ALA A 27 14.36 -6.71 -10.01
CA ALA A 27 15.08 -7.79 -9.33
C ALA A 27 15.20 -9.04 -10.21
N ALA A 28 14.13 -9.42 -10.89
CA ALA A 28 14.08 -10.59 -11.78
C ALA A 28 15.03 -10.45 -12.97
N GLY A 29 15.13 -9.24 -13.54
CA GLY A 29 16.05 -8.95 -14.65
C GLY A 29 17.51 -9.19 -14.29
N VAL A 30 17.96 -8.85 -13.07
CA VAL A 30 19.34 -9.10 -12.62
C VAL A 30 19.60 -10.59 -12.39
N MET A 31 18.59 -11.33 -11.89
CA MET A 31 18.70 -12.76 -11.56
C MET A 31 18.45 -13.68 -12.76
N ASN A 32 18.03 -13.14 -13.92
CA ASN A 32 17.55 -13.90 -15.08
C ASN A 32 16.42 -14.90 -14.70
N ILE A 33 15.48 -14.43 -13.87
CA ILE A 33 14.32 -15.21 -13.46
C ILE A 33 13.12 -14.76 -14.29
N ASP A 34 12.60 -15.62 -15.15
CA ASP A 34 11.49 -15.28 -16.07
C ASP A 34 10.15 -15.13 -15.39
N LYS A 35 9.93 -15.85 -14.28
CA LYS A 35 8.63 -15.89 -13.61
C LYS A 35 8.65 -15.18 -12.27
N ILE A 36 7.84 -14.14 -12.16
CA ILE A 36 7.54 -13.48 -10.89
C ILE A 36 6.23 -14.06 -10.33
N HIS A 37 6.28 -14.52 -9.09
CA HIS A 37 5.10 -14.92 -8.36
C HIS A 37 4.39 -13.69 -7.80
N ARG A 38 3.06 -13.64 -7.90
CA ARG A 38 2.26 -12.53 -7.40
C ARG A 38 1.26 -13.04 -6.38
N TYR A 39 1.21 -12.39 -5.23
CA TYR A 39 0.21 -12.65 -4.22
C TYR A 39 -0.48 -11.34 -3.82
N ASP A 40 -1.68 -11.14 -4.37
CA ASP A 40 -2.54 -10.02 -4.03
C ASP A 40 -3.43 -10.39 -2.83
N PHE A 41 -3.12 -9.84 -1.65
CA PHE A 41 -3.92 -10.03 -0.44
C PHE A 41 -4.91 -8.88 -0.20
N THR A 42 -5.30 -8.18 -1.25
CA THR A 42 -6.24 -7.06 -1.14
C THR A 42 -7.61 -7.50 -0.65
N LEU A 43 -8.14 -8.62 -1.13
CA LEU A 43 -9.45 -9.13 -0.74
C LEU A 43 -9.38 -10.02 0.50
N LEU A 44 -10.52 -10.15 1.20
CA LEU A 44 -10.61 -10.88 2.48
C LEU A 44 -10.23 -12.36 2.34
N ASP A 45 -10.74 -13.04 1.32
CA ASP A 45 -10.48 -14.47 1.05
C ASP A 45 -8.98 -14.76 0.87
N LYS A 46 -8.22 -13.81 0.36
CA LYS A 46 -6.77 -13.91 0.20
C LYS A 46 -5.99 -13.77 1.52
N ARG A 47 -6.62 -13.34 2.59
CA ARG A 47 -6.02 -13.18 3.91
C ARG A 47 -6.35 -14.31 4.90
N GLU A 48 -6.98 -15.38 4.43
CA GLU A 48 -7.29 -16.54 5.26
C GLU A 48 -6.09 -17.47 5.42
N ASN A 49 -5.24 -17.57 4.41
CA ASN A 49 -4.10 -18.47 4.39
C ASN A 49 -2.84 -17.81 4.97
N THR A 50 -1.97 -18.61 5.54
CA THR A 50 -0.61 -18.22 5.94
C THR A 50 0.32 -18.33 4.74
N LEU A 51 1.19 -17.33 4.56
CA LEU A 51 2.22 -17.29 3.54
C LEU A 51 3.56 -17.48 4.20
N CYS A 52 4.22 -18.61 3.93
CA CYS A 52 5.57 -18.89 4.42
C CYS A 52 6.54 -18.93 3.25
N PHE A 53 7.67 -18.28 3.44
CA PHE A 53 8.76 -18.19 2.49
C PHE A 53 10.03 -18.81 3.08
N GLY A 54 11.05 -19.03 2.28
CA GLY A 54 12.30 -19.61 2.71
C GLY A 54 13.53 -18.90 2.10
N GLU A 55 14.72 -19.42 2.38
CA GLU A 55 16.01 -18.80 1.99
C GLU A 55 16.19 -18.65 0.48
N GLU A 56 15.42 -19.38 -0.33
CA GLU A 56 15.45 -19.30 -1.80
C GLU A 56 14.48 -18.24 -2.36
N ASP A 57 13.71 -17.57 -1.50
CA ASP A 57 12.72 -16.57 -1.88
C ASP A 57 13.24 -15.14 -1.67
N LEU A 58 12.97 -14.26 -2.63
CA LEU A 58 13.01 -12.82 -2.47
C LEU A 58 11.57 -12.27 -2.49
N VAL A 59 11.14 -11.72 -1.38
CA VAL A 59 9.80 -11.16 -1.21
C VAL A 59 9.82 -9.64 -1.29
N ILE A 60 9.08 -9.08 -2.24
CA ILE A 60 8.83 -7.64 -2.31
C ILE A 60 7.46 -7.39 -1.68
N LEU A 61 7.44 -6.89 -0.44
CA LEU A 61 6.20 -6.55 0.26
C LEU A 61 5.75 -5.14 -0.09
N GLY A 62 4.58 -5.00 -0.70
CA GLY A 62 3.96 -3.73 -1.04
C GLY A 62 2.72 -3.41 -0.20
N CYS A 63 2.68 -2.22 0.44
CA CYS A 63 1.51 -1.77 1.19
C CYS A 63 1.33 -0.25 1.07
N PRO A 64 0.09 0.28 1.02
CA PRO A 64 -0.14 1.70 1.10
C PRO A 64 -0.02 2.20 2.55
N THR A 65 0.35 3.47 2.69
CA THR A 65 0.38 4.18 3.97
C THR A 65 -0.96 4.84 4.23
N TYR A 66 -1.64 4.45 5.31
CA TYR A 66 -2.87 5.07 5.78
C TYR A 66 -2.63 5.73 7.14
N ALA A 67 -2.91 7.02 7.22
CA ALA A 67 -2.65 7.80 8.42
C ALA A 67 -1.22 7.60 8.97
N GLY A 68 -0.22 7.56 8.08
CA GLY A 68 1.20 7.47 8.42
C GLY A 68 1.72 6.08 8.81
N ARG A 69 0.88 5.03 8.70
CA ARG A 69 1.23 3.66 9.09
C ARG A 69 0.66 2.63 8.11
N ILE A 70 0.96 1.36 8.31
CA ILE A 70 0.25 0.25 7.65
C ILE A 70 -1.23 0.33 8.04
N PRO A 71 -2.18 0.12 7.10
CA PRO A 71 -3.60 0.14 7.45
C PRO A 71 -3.90 -0.83 8.59
N ASN A 72 -4.50 -0.32 9.69
CA ASN A 72 -4.69 -1.07 10.94
C ASN A 72 -5.48 -2.38 10.79
N LYS A 73 -6.36 -2.47 9.78
CA LYS A 73 -7.12 -3.69 9.48
C LYS A 73 -6.34 -4.70 8.63
N ILE A 74 -5.19 -4.31 8.10
CA ILE A 74 -4.32 -5.13 7.25
C ILE A 74 -3.08 -5.60 8.02
N MET A 75 -2.58 -4.78 8.93
CA MET A 75 -1.40 -5.06 9.74
C MET A 75 -1.46 -6.45 10.42
N PRO A 76 -2.61 -6.92 11.01
CA PRO A 76 -2.67 -8.26 11.60
C PRO A 76 -2.36 -9.39 10.63
N PHE A 77 -2.76 -9.27 9.35
CA PHE A 77 -2.41 -10.28 8.34
C PHE A 77 -0.90 -10.33 8.11
N ILE A 78 -0.26 -9.17 7.96
CA ILE A 78 1.19 -9.11 7.75
C ILE A 78 1.93 -9.68 8.96
N ARG A 79 1.51 -9.31 10.18
CA ARG A 79 2.14 -9.74 11.43
C ARG A 79 1.98 -11.24 11.70
N ASP A 80 0.76 -11.77 11.50
CA ASP A 80 0.39 -13.08 12.01
C ASP A 80 0.37 -14.18 10.93
N ARG A 81 0.39 -13.78 9.64
CA ARG A 81 0.17 -14.70 8.50
C ARG A 81 1.26 -14.65 7.43
N ILE A 82 2.27 -13.82 7.57
CA ILE A 82 3.41 -13.78 6.65
C ILE A 82 4.66 -14.18 7.43
N CYS A 83 5.34 -15.26 7.04
CA CYS A 83 6.52 -15.78 7.73
C CYS A 83 7.69 -15.96 6.75
N GLY A 84 8.89 -15.53 7.16
CA GLY A 84 10.05 -15.42 6.29
C GLY A 84 11.02 -16.59 6.33
N HIS A 85 11.19 -17.27 7.48
CA HIS A 85 12.14 -18.36 7.67
C HIS A 85 13.52 -18.15 6.99
N GLY A 86 14.06 -16.93 7.11
CA GLY A 86 15.33 -16.55 6.48
C GLY A 86 15.22 -16.04 5.04
N ALA A 87 14.03 -15.92 4.48
CA ALA A 87 13.82 -15.33 3.16
C ALA A 87 14.36 -13.90 3.08
N SER A 88 14.88 -13.53 1.91
CA SER A 88 15.25 -12.15 1.60
C SER A 88 14.01 -11.30 1.35
N ALA A 89 14.04 -10.03 1.78
CA ALA A 89 12.91 -9.13 1.53
C ALA A 89 13.35 -7.72 1.13
N ALA A 90 12.47 -7.05 0.39
CA ALA A 90 12.45 -5.59 0.22
C ALA A 90 11.03 -5.06 0.46
N ILE A 91 10.94 -3.82 0.92
CA ILE A 91 9.69 -3.17 1.31
C ILE A 91 9.35 -2.06 0.32
N VAL A 92 8.09 -1.95 -0.05
CA VAL A 92 7.54 -0.85 -0.85
C VAL A 92 6.33 -0.26 -0.14
N MET A 93 6.51 0.89 0.53
CA MET A 93 5.40 1.63 1.10
C MET A 93 4.98 2.75 0.15
N THR A 94 3.71 2.76 -0.28
CA THR A 94 3.18 3.82 -1.14
C THR A 94 2.36 4.82 -0.33
N TYR A 95 2.38 6.10 -0.73
CA TYR A 95 1.63 7.15 -0.05
C TYR A 95 1.16 8.23 -1.01
N GLY A 96 0.11 8.95 -0.62
CA GLY A 96 -0.59 9.92 -1.47
C GLY A 96 -0.02 11.35 -1.44
N GLY A 97 1.28 11.55 -1.16
CA GLY A 97 1.93 12.86 -1.23
C GLY A 97 1.88 13.72 0.05
N ARG A 98 1.15 13.32 1.11
CA ARG A 98 1.22 14.02 2.40
C ARG A 98 2.53 13.70 3.12
N SER A 99 2.66 12.50 3.66
CA SER A 99 3.84 12.02 4.37
C SER A 99 3.83 10.49 4.46
N ILE A 100 5.02 9.90 4.55
CA ILE A 100 5.22 8.47 4.79
C ILE A 100 5.19 8.12 6.28
N ASP A 101 5.47 9.09 7.14
CA ASP A 101 5.54 8.99 8.61
C ASP A 101 6.29 7.73 9.10
N HIS A 102 5.60 6.80 9.75
CA HIS A 102 6.19 5.60 10.37
C HIS A 102 6.04 4.32 9.58
N SER A 103 5.34 4.34 8.44
CA SER A 103 4.91 3.11 7.75
C SER A 103 6.07 2.25 7.24
N VAL A 104 7.18 2.86 6.81
CA VAL A 104 8.37 2.13 6.35
C VAL A 104 9.05 1.42 7.53
N MET A 105 9.25 2.12 8.64
CA MET A 105 9.83 1.55 9.86
C MET A 105 8.94 0.44 10.43
N GLU A 106 7.62 0.64 10.46
CA GLU A 106 6.67 -0.38 10.91
C GLU A 106 6.76 -1.66 10.07
N ALA A 107 6.78 -1.53 8.73
CA ALA A 107 6.92 -2.68 7.85
C ALA A 107 8.27 -3.39 8.03
N TYR A 108 9.35 -2.64 8.23
CA TYR A 108 10.68 -3.18 8.48
C TYR A 108 10.71 -4.02 9.75
N LEU A 109 10.24 -3.48 10.87
CA LEU A 109 10.21 -4.19 12.16
C LEU A 109 9.36 -5.45 12.10
N LEU A 110 8.16 -5.37 11.48
CA LEU A 110 7.29 -6.54 11.31
C LEU A 110 7.94 -7.64 10.48
N LEU A 111 8.61 -7.31 9.36
CA LEU A 111 9.27 -8.33 8.55
C LEU A 111 10.47 -8.95 9.28
N GLN A 112 11.23 -8.17 10.05
CA GLN A 112 12.31 -8.71 10.88
C GLN A 112 11.78 -9.67 11.94
N GLU A 113 10.72 -9.27 12.66
CA GLU A 113 10.04 -10.13 13.66
C GLU A 113 9.51 -11.43 13.02
N ASN A 114 9.05 -11.36 11.77
CA ASN A 114 8.56 -12.49 11.00
C ASN A 114 9.68 -13.36 10.36
N GLY A 115 10.95 -13.08 10.67
CA GLY A 115 12.10 -13.89 10.23
C GLY A 115 12.61 -13.60 8.83
N PHE A 116 12.35 -12.43 8.28
CA PHE A 116 12.92 -11.98 6.99
C PHE A 116 14.27 -11.27 7.18
N LYS A 117 15.14 -11.40 6.18
CA LYS A 117 16.34 -10.60 5.98
C LYS A 117 15.99 -9.42 5.06
N VAL A 118 15.81 -8.21 5.60
CA VAL A 118 15.36 -7.04 4.82
C VAL A 118 16.55 -6.28 4.27
N TYR A 119 16.74 -6.29 2.96
CA TYR A 119 17.89 -5.67 2.29
C TYR A 119 17.63 -4.25 1.77
N GLY A 120 16.39 -3.84 1.67
CA GLY A 120 16.05 -2.49 1.24
C GLY A 120 14.60 -2.14 1.51
N ALA A 121 14.31 -0.85 1.48
CA ALA A 121 12.97 -0.32 1.62
C ALA A 121 12.75 0.89 0.70
N GLY A 122 11.51 1.12 0.28
CA GLY A 122 11.15 2.27 -0.53
C GLY A 122 9.91 2.98 0.00
N SER A 123 9.89 4.30 -0.14
CA SER A 123 8.70 5.14 0.00
C SER A 123 8.36 5.74 -1.37
N ALA A 124 7.27 5.28 -2.00
CA ALA A 124 6.88 5.68 -3.35
C ALA A 124 5.62 6.52 -3.34
N VAL A 125 5.68 7.64 -4.04
CA VAL A 125 4.55 8.56 -4.19
C VAL A 125 3.56 8.00 -5.21
N THR A 126 2.29 8.02 -4.86
CA THR A 126 1.19 7.63 -5.75
C THR A 126 0.06 8.64 -5.64
N ARG A 127 -0.83 8.72 -6.65
CA ARG A 127 -2.00 9.58 -6.54
C ARG A 127 -2.77 9.26 -5.25
N HIS A 128 -3.12 10.30 -4.50
CA HIS A 128 -3.91 10.16 -3.28
C HIS A 128 -5.28 9.55 -3.60
N VAL A 129 -5.69 8.53 -2.85
CA VAL A 129 -6.94 7.80 -3.18
C VAL A 129 -8.20 8.65 -3.06
N MET A 130 -8.18 9.65 -2.17
CA MET A 130 -9.32 10.55 -1.89
C MET A 130 -9.31 11.82 -2.76
N SER A 131 -8.21 12.13 -3.48
CA SER A 131 -8.05 13.36 -4.25
C SER A 131 -7.75 13.07 -5.72
N ASP A 132 -8.20 13.95 -6.62
CA ASP A 132 -7.88 13.88 -8.03
C ASP A 132 -6.68 14.75 -8.43
N ILE A 133 -6.29 15.69 -7.56
CA ILE A 133 -5.19 16.62 -7.83
C ILE A 133 -3.91 16.26 -7.06
N LEU A 134 -4.03 15.72 -5.84
CA LEU A 134 -2.87 15.43 -5.01
C LEU A 134 -2.08 14.24 -5.57
N SER A 135 -0.84 14.51 -5.99
CA SER A 135 0.05 13.55 -6.69
C SER A 135 -0.62 12.93 -7.93
N ALA A 136 -1.40 13.72 -8.67
CA ALA A 136 -2.04 13.28 -9.91
C ALA A 136 -1.00 12.69 -10.89
N GLY A 137 -1.40 11.66 -11.63
CA GLY A 137 -0.51 10.98 -12.60
C GLY A 137 0.53 10.03 -12.00
N ARG A 138 0.70 9.98 -10.66
CA ARG A 138 1.67 9.08 -10.01
C ARG A 138 1.07 7.69 -9.68
N PRO A 139 1.85 6.58 -9.79
CA PRO A 139 3.19 6.56 -10.36
C PRO A 139 3.16 6.73 -11.87
N GLY A 140 4.10 7.50 -12.41
CA GLY A 140 4.37 7.63 -13.84
C GLY A 140 5.48 6.68 -14.31
N ALA A 141 5.86 6.77 -15.59
CA ALA A 141 6.89 5.90 -16.18
C ALA A 141 8.24 6.01 -15.46
N GLU A 142 8.67 7.23 -15.10
CA GLU A 142 9.95 7.43 -14.40
C GLU A 142 9.90 6.87 -12.96
N ASP A 143 8.75 6.92 -12.29
CA ASP A 143 8.57 6.30 -10.98
C ASP A 143 8.75 4.79 -11.03
N LEU A 144 8.14 4.14 -12.03
CA LEU A 144 8.23 2.70 -12.23
C LEU A 144 9.63 2.28 -12.67
N LYS A 145 10.31 3.07 -13.49
CA LYS A 145 11.71 2.86 -13.86
C LYS A 145 12.62 2.92 -12.62
N ALA A 146 12.46 3.95 -11.77
CA ALA A 146 13.23 4.07 -10.52
C ALA A 146 12.94 2.90 -9.57
N ALA A 147 11.69 2.44 -9.49
CA ALA A 147 11.31 1.26 -8.72
C ALA A 147 12.03 -0.01 -9.23
N GLY A 148 12.09 -0.22 -10.55
CA GLY A 148 12.84 -1.34 -11.14
C GLY A 148 14.34 -1.26 -10.83
N GLN A 149 14.95 -0.07 -10.93
CA GLN A 149 16.35 0.16 -10.55
C GLN A 149 16.61 -0.17 -9.07
N PHE A 150 15.69 0.19 -8.18
CA PHE A 150 15.77 -0.20 -6.78
C PHE A 150 15.72 -1.72 -6.61
N GLY A 151 14.83 -2.42 -7.30
CA GLY A 151 14.78 -3.90 -7.28
C GLY A 151 16.10 -4.54 -7.70
N ALA A 152 16.72 -4.03 -8.79
CA ALA A 152 18.03 -4.45 -9.24
C ALA A 152 19.12 -4.20 -8.17
N ALA A 153 19.10 -3.03 -7.53
CA ALA A 153 20.08 -2.67 -6.50
C ALA A 153 19.93 -3.55 -5.23
N VAL A 154 18.71 -3.92 -4.85
CA VAL A 154 18.44 -4.89 -3.76
C VAL A 154 19.12 -6.23 -4.05
N VAL A 155 18.97 -6.77 -5.27
CA VAL A 155 19.63 -8.03 -5.66
C VAL A 155 21.14 -7.90 -5.62
N HIS A 156 21.71 -6.83 -6.15
CA HIS A 156 23.15 -6.60 -6.06
C HIS A 156 23.64 -6.57 -4.61
N LYS A 157 22.90 -5.92 -3.71
CA LYS A 157 23.23 -5.91 -2.28
C LYS A 157 23.20 -7.32 -1.67
N ILE A 158 22.16 -8.11 -1.97
CA ILE A 158 22.06 -9.51 -1.52
C ILE A 158 23.27 -10.33 -1.96
N MET A 159 23.70 -10.16 -3.22
CA MET A 159 24.82 -10.92 -3.80
C MET A 159 26.19 -10.50 -3.27
N THR A 160 26.39 -9.20 -3.03
CA THR A 160 27.72 -8.65 -2.66
C THR A 160 27.89 -8.46 -1.16
N GLN A 161 26.79 -8.31 -0.42
CA GLN A 161 26.79 -8.02 1.01
C GLN A 161 25.68 -8.82 1.73
N PRO A 162 25.73 -10.16 1.73
CA PRO A 162 24.65 -11.02 2.21
C PRO A 162 24.29 -10.84 3.70
N GLU A 163 25.21 -10.28 4.50
CA GLU A 163 24.97 -10.01 5.93
C GLU A 163 24.48 -8.59 6.22
N SER A 164 24.27 -7.73 5.17
CA SER A 164 23.92 -6.32 5.34
C SER A 164 22.41 -6.05 5.40
N TYR A 165 21.63 -7.00 5.90
CA TYR A 165 20.17 -6.87 6.07
C TYR A 165 19.77 -6.17 7.37
N ASN A 166 20.72 -5.84 8.25
CA ASN A 166 20.50 -5.10 9.48
C ASN A 166 20.98 -3.65 9.34
N GLY A 167 20.36 -2.74 10.10
CA GLY A 167 20.85 -1.37 10.24
C GLY A 167 20.45 -0.42 9.11
N LEU A 168 19.40 -0.72 8.35
CA LEU A 168 18.84 0.23 7.38
C LEU A 168 18.42 1.52 8.09
N ARG A 169 18.85 2.67 7.56
CA ARG A 169 18.41 3.98 8.05
C ARG A 169 17.10 4.36 7.36
N LEU A 170 16.00 4.17 8.06
CA LEU A 170 14.65 4.30 7.52
C LEU A 170 13.90 5.49 8.16
N PRO A 171 12.95 6.10 7.44
CA PRO A 171 12.05 7.09 8.02
C PRO A 171 11.10 6.44 9.03
N GLY A 172 10.73 7.22 10.03
CA GLY A 172 9.90 6.78 11.14
C GLY A 172 10.69 6.67 12.45
N SER A 173 10.06 6.10 13.46
CA SER A 173 10.67 5.91 14.78
C SER A 173 10.59 4.46 15.24
N ASN A 174 11.51 4.06 16.12
CA ASN A 174 11.46 2.83 16.87
C ASN A 174 11.59 3.19 18.37
N PRO A 175 10.54 2.93 19.20
CA PRO A 175 9.26 2.31 18.83
C PRO A 175 8.44 3.13 17.84
N VAL A 176 7.56 2.44 17.09
CA VAL A 176 6.71 3.07 16.07
C VAL A 176 5.73 4.03 16.70
N GLY A 177 5.66 5.25 16.18
CA GLY A 177 4.77 6.31 16.68
C GLY A 177 3.28 6.05 16.41
N PRO A 178 2.38 6.91 16.89
CA PRO A 178 0.95 6.77 16.71
C PRO A 178 0.52 7.00 15.25
N TYR A 179 -0.70 6.57 14.91
CA TYR A 179 -1.35 6.97 13.67
C TYR A 179 -1.55 8.49 13.63
N TYR A 180 -1.33 9.07 12.45
CA TYR A 180 -1.67 10.46 12.20
C TYR A 180 -3.16 10.71 12.49
N LYS A 181 -3.44 11.80 13.19
CA LYS A 181 -4.83 12.26 13.44
C LYS A 181 -5.23 13.20 12.32
N PRO A 182 -6.21 12.83 11.46
CA PRO A 182 -6.69 13.71 10.39
C PRO A 182 -7.19 15.04 10.93
N LEU A 183 -6.97 16.11 10.16
CA LEU A 183 -7.45 17.46 10.46
C LEU A 183 -8.45 17.90 9.39
N GLU A 184 -9.39 18.76 9.75
CA GLU A 184 -10.26 19.50 8.85
C GLU A 184 -9.52 20.70 8.25
N ALA A 185 -10.13 21.40 7.32
CA ALA A 185 -9.55 22.56 6.64
C ALA A 185 -9.23 23.74 7.59
N ASP A 186 -9.96 23.85 8.68
CA ASP A 186 -9.74 24.84 9.74
C ASP A 186 -8.68 24.42 10.80
N GLY A 187 -8.07 23.22 10.63
CA GLY A 187 -7.08 22.67 11.55
C GLY A 187 -7.64 21.93 12.76
N THR A 188 -8.96 21.84 12.90
CA THR A 188 -9.58 21.03 13.96
C THR A 188 -9.49 19.53 13.67
N PRO A 189 -9.56 18.65 14.68
CA PRO A 189 -9.54 17.20 14.45
C PRO A 189 -10.74 16.71 13.63
N ALA A 190 -10.48 16.07 12.49
CA ALA A 190 -11.50 15.49 11.63
C ALA A 190 -12.05 14.17 12.21
N ASN A 191 -13.35 13.97 12.14
CA ASN A 191 -14.03 12.78 12.65
C ASN A 191 -14.94 12.11 11.62
N PHE A 192 -14.34 11.36 10.70
CA PHE A 192 -15.04 10.61 9.66
C PHE A 192 -14.89 9.08 9.80
N LEU A 193 -14.62 8.56 11.01
CA LEU A 193 -14.46 7.11 11.22
C LEU A 193 -15.72 6.33 10.80
N LYS A 194 -16.91 6.91 11.00
CA LYS A 194 -18.19 6.31 10.65
C LYS A 194 -18.61 6.57 9.20
N ALA A 195 -17.93 7.44 8.47
CA ALA A 195 -18.23 7.73 7.07
C ALA A 195 -18.20 6.46 6.22
N LYS A 196 -19.22 6.28 5.39
CA LYS A 196 -19.38 5.16 4.46
C LYS A 196 -19.74 5.70 3.07
N PRO A 197 -19.29 5.03 1.99
CA PRO A 197 -19.64 5.47 0.65
C PRO A 197 -21.11 5.25 0.36
N LYS A 198 -21.72 6.22 -0.33
CA LYS A 198 -23.09 6.20 -0.83
C LYS A 198 -23.16 5.92 -2.34
N VAL A 199 -24.36 5.81 -2.87
CA VAL A 199 -24.65 5.54 -4.28
C VAL A 199 -25.61 6.58 -4.85
N HIS A 200 -25.32 7.08 -6.02
CA HIS A 200 -26.26 7.78 -6.89
C HIS A 200 -27.05 6.73 -7.67
N ASN A 201 -28.29 6.49 -7.27
CA ASN A 201 -29.12 5.41 -7.82
C ASN A 201 -29.48 5.66 -9.28
N GLU A 202 -29.57 6.93 -9.70
CA GLU A 202 -29.93 7.34 -11.05
C GLU A 202 -28.91 6.89 -12.10
N ILE A 203 -27.64 6.72 -11.70
CA ILE A 203 -26.55 6.31 -12.62
C ILE A 203 -25.93 4.97 -12.24
N CYS A 204 -26.44 4.32 -11.19
CA CYS A 204 -25.95 3.01 -10.75
C CYS A 204 -26.50 1.90 -11.64
N THR A 205 -25.65 1.14 -12.30
CA THR A 205 -26.04 0.01 -13.13
C THR A 205 -26.18 -1.32 -12.38
N LEU A 206 -26.07 -1.30 -11.05
CA LEU A 206 -26.14 -2.49 -10.19
C LEU A 206 -25.12 -3.60 -10.55
N CYS A 207 -24.00 -3.23 -11.18
CA CYS A 207 -22.96 -4.17 -11.65
C CYS A 207 -22.17 -4.86 -10.52
N LYS A 208 -22.36 -4.46 -9.27
CA LYS A 208 -21.75 -5.02 -8.03
C LYS A 208 -20.22 -4.95 -7.94
N ILE A 209 -19.53 -4.36 -8.91
CA ILE A 209 -18.06 -4.19 -8.89
C ILE A 209 -17.60 -3.56 -7.57
N CYS A 210 -18.34 -2.57 -7.03
CA CYS A 210 -18.01 -1.94 -5.76
C CYS A 210 -18.00 -2.90 -4.56
N ALA A 211 -18.84 -3.92 -4.54
CA ALA A 211 -18.83 -4.97 -3.53
C ALA A 211 -17.68 -5.97 -3.74
N GLU A 212 -17.40 -6.33 -5.00
CA GLU A 212 -16.34 -7.28 -5.35
C GLU A 212 -14.93 -6.74 -5.03
N VAL A 213 -14.69 -5.44 -5.27
CA VAL A 213 -13.38 -4.82 -5.05
C VAL A 213 -13.19 -4.31 -3.63
N CYS A 214 -14.18 -4.47 -2.75
CA CYS A 214 -14.09 -3.98 -1.37
C CYS A 214 -13.13 -4.86 -0.55
N PRO A 215 -11.97 -4.32 -0.11
CA PRO A 215 -10.96 -5.11 0.60
C PRO A 215 -11.43 -5.60 1.97
N MET A 216 -12.53 -5.04 2.47
CA MET A 216 -13.13 -5.40 3.76
C MET A 216 -14.45 -6.18 3.61
N GLY A 217 -14.90 -6.48 2.37
CA GLY A 217 -16.18 -7.10 2.15
C GLY A 217 -17.36 -6.32 2.75
N SER A 218 -17.21 -4.99 2.87
CA SER A 218 -18.12 -4.16 3.67
C SER A 218 -19.40 -3.75 2.95
N ILE A 219 -19.44 -3.91 1.62
CA ILE A 219 -20.58 -3.54 0.78
C ILE A 219 -21.39 -4.80 0.51
N SER A 220 -22.71 -4.75 0.76
CA SER A 220 -23.61 -5.87 0.47
C SER A 220 -23.62 -6.20 -1.02
N ARG A 221 -23.63 -7.49 -1.33
CA ARG A 221 -23.79 -7.97 -2.72
C ARG A 221 -25.25 -8.04 -3.15
N GLU A 222 -26.16 -8.16 -2.19
CA GLU A 222 -27.60 -8.18 -2.40
C GLU A 222 -28.11 -6.76 -2.67
N ASN A 223 -27.71 -5.82 -1.83
CA ASN A 223 -28.05 -4.41 -1.97
C ASN A 223 -26.80 -3.53 -1.84
N VAL A 224 -26.29 -3.04 -2.96
CA VAL A 224 -25.06 -2.24 -2.99
C VAL A 224 -25.15 -0.90 -2.27
N GLU A 225 -26.35 -0.42 -1.93
CA GLU A 225 -26.52 0.78 -1.10
C GLU A 225 -26.06 0.54 0.33
N GLU A 226 -26.21 -0.69 0.80
CA GLU A 226 -25.87 -1.06 2.17
C GLU A 226 -24.38 -1.31 2.33
N VAL A 227 -23.83 -0.71 3.38
CA VAL A 227 -22.44 -0.89 3.78
C VAL A 227 -22.40 -1.31 5.26
N PRO A 228 -22.81 -2.54 5.61
CA PRO A 228 -22.88 -2.98 7.00
C PRO A 228 -21.51 -3.11 7.66
N GLY A 229 -20.47 -3.45 6.89
CA GLY A 229 -19.12 -3.69 7.39
C GLY A 229 -18.30 -2.43 7.67
N VAL A 230 -17.04 -2.66 8.05
CA VAL A 230 -16.07 -1.60 8.35
C VAL A 230 -15.51 -1.00 7.06
N CYS A 231 -15.64 0.32 6.87
CA CYS A 231 -15.01 1.03 5.76
C CYS A 231 -13.65 1.62 6.18
N ILE A 232 -12.57 1.24 5.48
CA ILE A 232 -11.22 1.77 5.70
C ILE A 232 -10.90 2.99 4.80
N LYS A 233 -11.86 3.56 4.10
CA LYS A 233 -11.75 4.73 3.21
C LYS A 233 -10.67 4.56 2.11
N CYS A 234 -10.49 3.35 1.61
CA CYS A 234 -9.53 3.06 0.54
C CYS A 234 -9.98 3.54 -0.85
N HIS A 235 -11.21 4.00 -0.99
CA HIS A 235 -11.83 4.48 -2.23
C HIS A 235 -11.82 3.47 -3.41
N ALA A 236 -11.53 2.20 -3.21
CA ALA A 236 -11.56 1.20 -4.28
C ALA A 236 -12.92 1.17 -5.00
N CYS A 237 -14.02 1.17 -4.24
CA CYS A 237 -15.38 1.17 -4.78
C CYS A 237 -15.71 2.43 -5.61
N ILE A 238 -15.12 3.57 -5.26
CA ILE A 238 -15.29 4.83 -6.01
C ILE A 238 -14.44 4.82 -7.27
N ARG A 239 -13.14 4.49 -7.14
CA ARG A 239 -12.18 4.51 -8.24
C ARG A 239 -12.43 3.46 -9.32
N LYS A 240 -13.08 2.36 -8.97
CA LYS A 240 -13.42 1.26 -9.90
C LYS A 240 -14.89 1.26 -10.32
N CYS A 241 -15.70 2.21 -9.88
CA CYS A 241 -17.09 2.34 -10.34
C CYS A 241 -17.12 2.85 -11.79
N PRO A 242 -17.65 2.08 -12.76
CA PRO A 242 -17.60 2.47 -14.17
C PRO A 242 -18.48 3.67 -14.51
N THR A 243 -19.52 3.92 -13.72
CA THR A 243 -20.44 5.06 -13.93
C THR A 243 -20.17 6.23 -12.98
N GLY A 244 -19.21 6.11 -12.04
CA GLY A 244 -18.99 7.12 -11.02
C GLY A 244 -20.10 7.23 -9.97
N ALA A 245 -20.99 6.23 -9.87
CA ALA A 245 -22.13 6.26 -8.96
C ALA A 245 -21.73 6.25 -7.47
N ARG A 246 -20.53 5.80 -7.12
CA ARG A 246 -20.06 5.74 -5.73
C ARG A 246 -19.40 7.03 -5.30
N TYR A 247 -19.76 7.54 -4.10
CA TYR A 247 -19.23 8.79 -3.56
C TYR A 247 -19.23 8.80 -2.02
N PHE A 248 -18.59 9.79 -1.43
CA PHE A 248 -18.76 10.18 -0.02
C PHE A 248 -19.36 11.58 0.06
N ASP A 249 -20.22 11.78 1.05
CA ASP A 249 -20.82 13.07 1.37
C ASP A 249 -20.63 13.49 2.83
N ASP A 250 -19.78 12.79 3.55
CA ASP A 250 -19.46 13.11 4.95
C ASP A 250 -18.70 14.45 5.02
N PRO A 251 -19.24 15.47 5.71
CA PRO A 251 -18.64 16.81 5.72
C PRO A 251 -17.22 16.85 6.28
N SER A 252 -16.95 16.06 7.34
CA SER A 252 -15.63 16.01 7.96
C SER A 252 -14.59 15.35 7.02
N LEU A 253 -15.00 14.31 6.28
CA LEU A 253 -14.13 13.70 5.26
C LEU A 253 -13.85 14.68 4.12
N ILE A 254 -14.86 15.39 3.63
CA ILE A 254 -14.73 16.40 2.55
C ILE A 254 -13.80 17.53 3.00
N SER A 255 -13.99 18.04 4.23
CA SER A 255 -13.12 19.07 4.82
C SER A 255 -11.68 18.58 4.94
N HIS A 256 -11.47 17.33 5.37
CA HIS A 256 -10.13 16.72 5.41
C HIS A 256 -9.48 16.64 4.01
N ILE A 257 -10.22 16.24 2.98
CA ILE A 257 -9.72 16.20 1.60
C ILE A 257 -9.28 17.60 1.16
N ARG A 258 -10.09 18.62 1.42
CA ARG A 258 -9.75 20.03 1.14
C ARG A 258 -8.45 20.43 1.86
N MET A 259 -8.33 20.14 3.15
CA MET A 259 -7.11 20.40 3.92
C MET A 259 -5.88 19.77 3.26
N LEU A 260 -5.99 18.50 2.82
CA LEU A 260 -4.88 17.82 2.13
C LEU A 260 -4.51 18.48 0.82
N GLU A 261 -5.51 18.88 0.01
CA GLU A 261 -5.30 19.52 -1.29
C GLU A 261 -4.68 20.89 -1.15
N GLU A 262 -5.19 21.75 -0.26
CA GLU A 262 -4.68 23.09 -0.01
C GLU A 262 -3.23 23.09 0.50
N ASN A 263 -2.89 22.12 1.36
CA ASN A 263 -1.56 22.11 1.99
C ASN A 263 -0.51 21.31 1.21
N PHE A 264 -0.89 20.34 0.38
CA PHE A 264 0.08 19.40 -0.20
C PHE A 264 0.05 19.29 -1.73
N ALA A 265 -1.00 19.73 -2.45
CA ALA A 265 -1.06 19.59 -3.90
C ALA A 265 0.06 20.36 -4.63
N GLY A 266 0.45 21.51 -4.14
CA GLY A 266 1.55 22.33 -4.66
C GLY A 266 2.94 21.90 -4.21
N GLN A 267 3.07 20.81 -3.44
CA GLN A 267 4.32 20.34 -2.88
C GLN A 267 4.72 18.97 -3.49
N PRO A 268 5.44 18.94 -4.63
CA PRO A 268 5.89 17.69 -5.21
C PRO A 268 6.75 16.91 -4.21
N LYS A 269 6.59 15.60 -4.18
CA LYS A 269 7.35 14.69 -3.33
C LYS A 269 8.12 13.71 -4.21
N ASP A 270 9.31 13.33 -3.74
CA ASP A 270 10.15 12.34 -4.40
C ASP A 270 9.92 10.93 -3.83
N ASN A 271 10.19 9.94 -4.67
CA ASN A 271 10.37 8.58 -4.21
C ASN A 271 11.72 8.47 -3.48
N ASN A 272 11.76 7.74 -2.39
CA ASN A 272 13.01 7.49 -1.68
C ASN A 272 13.25 5.99 -1.55
N TRP A 273 14.49 5.58 -1.84
CA TRP A 273 14.93 4.20 -1.83
C TRP A 273 16.11 4.05 -0.86
N TYR A 274 15.98 3.15 0.09
CA TYR A 274 16.92 2.91 1.18
C TYR A 274 17.54 1.53 1.04
N LEU A 275 18.89 1.48 1.01
CA LEU A 275 19.68 0.26 0.86
C LEU A 275 20.69 0.10 1.99
#